data_624f8fec6ea9d9560def0fb234ee2571
#
_entry.id   624f8fec6ea9d9560def0fb234ee2571
#
_cell.length_a   1.000
_cell.length_b   1.000
_cell.length_c   1.000
_cell.angle_alpha   90.00
_cell.angle_beta   90.00
_cell.angle_gamma   90.00
#
_symmetry.space_group_name_H-M   'P 1'
#
loop_
_entity.id
_entity.type
_entity.pdbx_description
1 polymer ?
#
loop_
_entity_poly.entity_id
_entity_poly.type
_entity_poly.pdbx_seq_one_letter_code
_entity_poly.pdbx_strand_id
1 'polypeptide(L)'
;GVPSSEVDFVDEGGGGDGDWGSAPAGDDDEEFYPQQAASSTLRDHLREQLGMLSLPQRDRQLVAALVDALDEDGFLGSTLEEIAALFPEELGIEVEELAIALAYLQSFEPAGVGARSLGESLALQLKALPVATPWRAEALKVAESHLDLLANRDVTKLKRVLQCDDA
;
A
#
# COMPACT_ATOMS: atom_id res chain seq x y z
N GLY A 1 7.87 -47.18 -14.86
CA GLY A 1 8.05 -47.47 -14.63
C GLY A 1 7.88 -47.29 -14.37
N VAL A 2 7.92 -47.05 -14.40
CA VAL A 2 8.00 -47.34 -14.09
C VAL A 2 7.92 -47.30 -14.00
N PRO A 3 7.60 -46.90 -14.13
CA PRO A 3 7.71 -47.27 -13.92
C PRO A 3 7.52 -47.15 -13.91
N SER A 4 7.17 -47.04 -14.08
CA SER A 4 7.22 -47.39 -13.99
C SER A 4 7.09 -47.10 -13.86
N SER A 5 6.87 -46.92 -14.01
CA SER A 5 6.99 -47.13 -13.90
C SER A 5 6.83 -46.68 -13.74
N GLU A 6 6.52 -46.27 -13.72
CA GLU A 6 6.58 -46.41 -13.55
C GLU A 6 6.22 -45.89 -13.46
N VAL A 7 6.10 -46.04 -13.77
CA VAL A 7 5.97 -46.11 -13.71
C VAL A 7 5.62 -45.65 -13.64
N ASP A 8 5.36 -45.67 -13.68
CA ASP A 8 5.29 -45.80 -13.59
C ASP A 8 5.00 -45.22 -13.50
N PHE A 9 4.90 -45.18 -13.64
CA PHE A 9 4.83 -45.13 -13.47
C PHE A 9 4.31 -44.83 -13.78
N VAL A 10 3.66 -44.66 -13.82
CA VAL A 10 3.32 -44.90 -14.05
C VAL A 10 2.74 -44.77 -14.20
N ASP A 11 2.54 -44.90 -14.30
CA ASP A 11 2.25 -45.15 -14.46
C ASP A 11 1.65 -44.96 -14.57
N GLU A 12 1.37 -44.95 -14.56
CA GLU A 12 0.93 -44.94 -14.63
C GLU A 12 0.30 -44.44 -14.58
N GLY A 13 0.23 -44.51 -14.77
CA GLY A 13 -0.22 -44.15 -14.78
C GLY A 13 -0.70 -43.39 -14.74
N GLY A 14 -0.72 -43.38 -14.91
CA GLY A 14 -0.93 -42.76 -14.96
C GLY A 14 -1.25 -41.91 -14.91
N GLY A 15 -1.25 -41.94 -15.11
CA GLY A 15 -1.24 -41.24 -15.15
C GLY A 15 -1.39 -40.35 -15.10
N GLY A 16 -1.33 -40.34 -15.30
CA GLY A 16 -1.14 -39.68 -15.30
C GLY A 16 -1.22 -38.87 -15.33
N ASP A 17 -1.15 -38.87 -15.53
CA ASP A 17 -0.74 -38.26 -15.35
C ASP A 17 -0.82 -37.33 -15.51
N GLY A 18 -0.89 -37.32 -15.78
CA GLY A 18 -0.56 -36.66 -15.77
C GLY A 18 -0.87 -35.74 -15.94
N ASP A 19 -1.12 -35.73 -16.25
CA ASP A 19 -1.24 -34.91 -16.36
C ASP A 19 -1.33 -33.89 -15.89
N TRP A 20 -1.31 -33.75 -15.79
CA TRP A 20 -1.13 -32.81 -15.39
C TRP A 20 -0.28 -32.04 -15.72
N GLY A 21 0.25 -32.18 -15.76
CA GLY A 21 1.33 -31.44 -16.08
C GLY A 21 1.23 -30.69 -17.29
N SER A 22 0.61 -31.09 -18.03
CA SER A 22 0.57 -30.47 -19.30
C SER A 22 0.36 -29.00 -19.18
N ALA A 23 0.20 -28.32 -20.20
CA ALA A 23 0.04 -26.88 -20.20
C ALA A 23 1.13 -26.17 -19.43
N PRO A 24 2.37 -26.48 -19.71
CA PRO A 24 3.47 -25.80 -19.02
C PRO A 24 3.45 -24.29 -19.26
N ALA A 25 3.00 -23.88 -20.42
CA ALA A 25 2.92 -22.46 -20.72
C ALA A 25 2.01 -21.74 -19.78
N GLY A 26 0.95 -22.38 -19.36
CA GLY A 26 0.05 -21.76 -18.42
C GLY A 26 0.68 -21.51 -17.06
N ASP A 27 1.56 -22.38 -16.69
CA ASP A 27 2.22 -22.23 -15.40
C ASP A 27 3.08 -20.99 -15.35
N ASP A 28 3.77 -20.71 -16.43
CA ASP A 28 4.60 -19.52 -16.49
C ASP A 28 3.78 -18.26 -16.35
N ASP A 29 2.63 -18.23 -16.97
CA ASP A 29 1.78 -17.08 -16.88
C ASP A 29 1.28 -16.87 -15.47
N GLU A 30 1.02 -17.94 -14.75
CA GLU A 30 0.49 -17.84 -13.40
C GLU A 30 1.50 -17.17 -12.46
N GLU A 31 2.77 -17.40 -12.66
CA GLU A 31 3.78 -16.79 -11.81
C GLU A 31 3.79 -15.28 -11.95
N PHE A 32 3.46 -14.79 -13.12
CA PHE A 32 3.44 -13.35 -13.36
C PHE A 32 2.23 -12.68 -12.75
N TYR A 33 1.09 -13.37 -12.76
CA TYR A 33 -0.18 -12.79 -12.31
C TYR A 33 -0.21 -12.37 -10.83
N PRO A 34 0.42 -13.07 -9.89
CA PRO A 34 0.27 -12.68 -8.48
C PRO A 34 0.63 -11.24 -8.17
N GLN A 35 1.67 -10.69 -8.81
CA GLN A 35 2.02 -9.30 -8.59
C GLN A 35 0.94 -8.35 -9.09
N GLN A 36 0.44 -8.60 -10.28
CA GLN A 36 -0.62 -7.76 -10.84
C GLN A 36 -1.88 -7.85 -10.01
N ALA A 37 -2.20 -9.07 -9.56
CA ALA A 37 -3.39 -9.27 -8.76
C ALA A 37 -3.29 -8.54 -7.43
N ALA A 38 -2.08 -8.51 -6.81
CA ALA A 38 -1.89 -7.82 -5.55
C ALA A 38 -2.09 -6.32 -5.71
N SER A 39 -1.51 -5.72 -6.78
CA SER A 39 -1.67 -4.31 -7.07
C SER A 39 -3.12 -3.95 -7.31
N SER A 40 -3.80 -4.74 -8.16
CA SER A 40 -5.21 -4.53 -8.46
C SER A 40 -6.05 -4.66 -7.20
N THR A 41 -5.71 -5.64 -6.36
CA THR A 41 -6.46 -5.88 -5.14
C THR A 41 -6.40 -4.67 -4.20
N LEU A 42 -5.24 -4.03 -4.09
CA LEU A 42 -5.13 -2.86 -3.23
C LEU A 42 -6.04 -1.74 -3.72
N ARG A 43 -5.95 -1.41 -5.01
CA ARG A 43 -6.80 -0.35 -5.57
C ARG A 43 -8.27 -0.70 -5.48
N ASP A 44 -8.60 -1.95 -5.76
CA ASP A 44 -9.99 -2.39 -5.66
C ASP A 44 -10.51 -2.28 -4.24
N HIS A 45 -9.68 -2.65 -3.26
CA HIS A 45 -10.04 -2.56 -1.86
C HIS A 45 -10.28 -1.10 -1.46
N LEU A 46 -9.43 -0.20 -1.95
CA LEU A 46 -9.60 1.23 -1.67
C LEU A 46 -10.85 1.78 -2.32
N ARG A 47 -11.15 1.35 -3.54
CA ARG A 47 -12.37 1.77 -4.22
C ARG A 47 -13.62 1.28 -3.52
N GLU A 48 -13.57 0.07 -2.95
CA GLU A 48 -14.68 -0.44 -2.16
C GLU A 48 -14.94 0.43 -0.94
N GLN A 49 -13.87 0.82 -0.25
CA GLN A 49 -14.02 1.68 0.92
C GLN A 49 -14.60 3.03 0.51
N LEU A 50 -14.14 3.57 -0.61
CA LEU A 50 -14.68 4.82 -1.12
C LEU A 50 -16.17 4.69 -1.40
N GLY A 51 -16.58 3.55 -1.97
CA GLY A 51 -17.98 3.31 -2.28
C GLY A 51 -18.88 3.26 -1.06
N MET A 52 -18.31 2.97 0.11
CA MET A 52 -19.10 2.91 1.35
C MET A 52 -19.29 4.28 1.99
N LEU A 53 -18.55 5.29 1.53
CA LEU A 53 -18.66 6.63 2.11
C LEU A 53 -19.75 7.42 1.41
N SER A 54 -20.45 8.25 2.17
CA SER A 54 -21.46 9.15 1.63
C SER A 54 -20.80 10.48 1.33
N LEU A 55 -20.10 10.56 0.21
CA LEU A 55 -19.40 11.76 -0.21
C LEU A 55 -20.11 12.39 -1.42
N PRO A 56 -20.08 13.72 -1.55
CA PRO A 56 -20.53 14.36 -2.79
C PRO A 56 -19.78 13.80 -3.99
N GLN A 57 -20.42 13.85 -5.14
CA GLN A 57 -19.82 13.32 -6.37
C GLN A 57 -18.44 13.90 -6.65
N ARG A 58 -18.29 15.21 -6.42
CA ARG A 58 -17.03 15.89 -6.66
C ARG A 58 -15.92 15.33 -5.78
N ASP A 59 -16.20 15.19 -4.48
CA ASP A 59 -15.21 14.68 -3.55
C ASP A 59 -14.87 13.22 -3.87
N ARG A 60 -15.87 12.43 -4.24
CA ARG A 60 -15.65 11.04 -4.62
C ARG A 60 -14.72 10.94 -5.81
N GLN A 61 -14.90 11.83 -6.79
CA GLN A 61 -14.02 11.83 -7.96
C GLN A 61 -12.59 12.19 -7.60
N LEU A 62 -12.42 13.12 -6.67
CA LEU A 62 -11.07 13.51 -6.24
C LEU A 62 -10.36 12.38 -5.53
N VAL A 63 -11.06 11.68 -4.63
CA VAL A 63 -10.47 10.55 -3.93
C VAL A 63 -10.14 9.43 -4.91
N ALA A 64 -11.03 9.17 -5.87
CA ALA A 64 -10.77 8.14 -6.88
C ALA A 64 -9.54 8.46 -7.71
N ALA A 65 -9.34 9.73 -8.05
CA ALA A 65 -8.16 10.13 -8.80
C ALA A 65 -6.89 9.91 -8.00
N LEU A 66 -6.95 10.16 -6.69
CA LEU A 66 -5.80 9.90 -5.83
C LEU A 66 -5.49 8.42 -5.74
N VAL A 67 -6.53 7.58 -5.65
CA VAL A 67 -6.33 6.13 -5.64
C VAL A 67 -5.62 5.67 -6.91
N ASP A 68 -6.05 6.20 -8.06
CA ASP A 68 -5.43 5.84 -9.34
C ASP A 68 -3.99 6.32 -9.45
N ALA A 69 -3.61 7.35 -8.69
CA ALA A 69 -2.27 7.90 -8.73
C ALA A 69 -1.30 7.18 -7.81
N LEU A 70 -1.79 6.26 -6.97
CA LEU A 70 -0.92 5.52 -6.05
C LEU A 70 -0.05 4.51 -6.80
N ASP A 71 1.16 4.29 -6.27
CA ASP A 71 2.01 3.23 -6.81
C ASP A 71 1.60 1.88 -6.20
N GLU A 72 2.38 0.84 -6.51
CA GLU A 72 2.05 -0.51 -6.07
C GLU A 72 2.10 -0.66 -4.56
N ASP A 73 2.89 0.16 -3.91
CA ASP A 73 3.04 0.10 -2.46
C ASP A 73 2.06 1.02 -1.73
N GLY A 74 1.23 1.73 -2.47
CA GLY A 74 0.25 2.62 -1.89
C GLY A 74 0.76 4.02 -1.60
N PHE A 75 1.94 4.36 -2.11
CA PHE A 75 2.50 5.71 -1.94
C PHE A 75 2.01 6.63 -3.04
N LEU A 76 1.85 7.89 -2.69
CA LEU A 76 1.47 8.93 -3.64
C LEU A 76 2.74 9.64 -4.10
N GLY A 77 3.19 9.32 -5.32
CA GLY A 77 4.42 9.89 -5.86
C GLY A 77 4.23 11.21 -6.56
N SER A 78 3.00 11.56 -6.92
CA SER A 78 2.70 12.81 -7.61
C SER A 78 2.36 13.90 -6.61
N THR A 79 2.65 15.15 -6.95
CA THR A 79 2.21 16.26 -6.11
C THR A 79 0.73 16.52 -6.32
N LEU A 80 0.12 17.20 -5.37
CA LEU A 80 -1.29 17.55 -5.51
C LEU A 80 -1.51 18.51 -6.67
N GLU A 81 -0.53 19.37 -6.93
CA GLU A 81 -0.60 20.27 -8.08
C GLU A 81 -0.62 19.50 -9.39
N GLU A 82 0.19 18.45 -9.49
CA GLU A 82 0.23 17.62 -10.68
C GLU A 82 -1.10 16.90 -10.88
N ILE A 83 -1.70 16.46 -9.80
CA ILE A 83 -2.98 15.75 -9.88
C ILE A 83 -4.09 16.72 -10.25
N ALA A 84 -4.06 17.93 -9.69
CA ALA A 84 -5.05 18.96 -10.04
C ALA A 84 -5.00 19.26 -11.53
N ALA A 85 -3.80 19.26 -12.12
CA ALA A 85 -3.64 19.56 -13.53
C ALA A 85 -4.22 18.48 -14.44
N LEU A 86 -4.50 17.30 -13.92
CA LEU A 86 -5.12 16.24 -14.72
C LEU A 86 -6.61 16.47 -14.95
N PHE A 87 -7.24 17.33 -14.16
CA PHE A 87 -8.67 17.60 -14.30
C PHE A 87 -8.89 18.74 -15.30
N PRO A 88 -10.05 18.75 -15.97
CA PRO A 88 -10.40 19.89 -16.84
C PRO A 88 -10.45 21.19 -16.05
N GLU A 89 -9.99 22.26 -16.67
CA GLU A 89 -9.99 23.57 -16.00
C GLU A 89 -11.39 24.03 -15.61
N GLU A 90 -12.39 23.58 -16.37
CA GLU A 90 -13.77 23.95 -16.09
C GLU A 90 -14.23 23.51 -14.71
N LEU A 91 -13.62 22.46 -14.18
CA LEU A 91 -13.99 21.95 -12.87
C LEU A 91 -13.42 22.79 -11.73
N GLY A 92 -12.39 23.60 -12.01
CA GLY A 92 -11.80 24.46 -10.99
C GLY A 92 -11.30 23.71 -9.78
N ILE A 93 -10.63 22.57 -10.00
CA ILE A 93 -10.12 21.76 -8.89
C ILE A 93 -8.93 22.47 -8.27
N GLU A 94 -8.98 22.67 -6.96
CA GLU A 94 -7.91 23.35 -6.24
C GLU A 94 -7.15 22.37 -5.38
N VAL A 95 -5.90 22.74 -5.09
CA VAL A 95 -5.01 21.89 -4.30
C VAL A 95 -5.60 21.63 -2.92
N GLU A 96 -6.28 22.63 -2.36
CA GLU A 96 -6.91 22.50 -1.04
C GLU A 96 -7.98 21.41 -1.04
N GLU A 97 -8.74 21.31 -2.12
CA GLU A 97 -9.75 20.26 -2.24
C GLU A 97 -9.10 18.89 -2.29
N LEU A 98 -8.00 18.80 -3.02
CA LEU A 98 -7.25 17.54 -3.11
C LEU A 98 -6.61 17.18 -1.77
N ALA A 99 -6.19 18.17 -1.01
CA ALA A 99 -5.64 17.91 0.32
C ALA A 99 -6.70 17.29 1.23
N ILE A 100 -7.93 17.76 1.14
CA ILE A 100 -9.03 17.18 1.92
C ILE A 100 -9.32 15.77 1.43
N ALA A 101 -9.33 15.55 0.12
CA ALA A 101 -9.54 14.23 -0.45
C ALA A 101 -8.43 13.27 -0.01
N LEU A 102 -7.19 13.76 0.04
CA LEU A 102 -6.08 12.94 0.50
C LEU A 102 -6.25 12.53 1.96
N ALA A 103 -6.77 13.43 2.79
CA ALA A 103 -7.03 13.09 4.18
C ALA A 103 -8.05 11.95 4.28
N TYR A 104 -9.08 11.96 3.45
CA TYR A 104 -10.01 10.83 3.40
C TYR A 104 -9.30 9.55 3.03
N LEU A 105 -8.48 9.58 1.96
CA LEU A 105 -7.77 8.40 1.51
C LEU A 105 -6.84 7.87 2.60
N GLN A 106 -6.15 8.76 3.29
CA GLN A 106 -5.21 8.35 4.32
C GLN A 106 -5.91 7.75 5.54
N SER A 107 -7.23 7.88 5.63
CA SER A 107 -7.99 7.24 6.69
C SER A 107 -8.45 5.83 6.31
N PHE A 108 -8.22 5.42 5.06
CA PHE A 108 -8.61 4.10 4.59
C PHE A 108 -7.61 3.05 5.08
N GLU A 109 -8.01 1.78 4.96
CA GLU A 109 -7.14 0.66 5.27
C GLU A 109 -6.55 0.11 3.98
N PRO A 110 -5.29 -0.29 4.02
CA PRO A 110 -4.38 -0.38 5.18
C PRO A 110 -3.82 0.98 5.59
N ALA A 111 -3.48 1.09 6.87
CA ALA A 111 -2.88 2.32 7.39
C ALA A 111 -1.58 2.62 6.66
N GLY A 112 -1.35 3.90 6.37
CA GLY A 112 -0.16 4.33 5.64
C GLY A 112 -0.41 4.55 4.16
N VAL A 113 -1.58 4.15 3.64
CA VAL A 113 -1.90 4.34 2.24
C VAL A 113 -2.08 5.84 1.96
N GLY A 114 -1.61 6.26 0.79
CA GLY A 114 -1.69 7.67 0.41
C GLY A 114 -0.56 8.51 0.97
N ALA A 115 0.40 7.90 1.65
CA ALA A 115 1.55 8.64 2.18
C ALA A 115 2.44 9.10 1.03
N ARG A 116 3.06 10.27 1.21
CA ARG A 116 3.97 10.83 0.22
C ARG A 116 5.43 10.56 0.54
N SER A 117 5.70 10.01 1.72
CA SER A 117 7.06 9.67 2.16
C SER A 117 6.98 8.54 3.16
N LEU A 118 8.13 7.92 3.41
CA LEU A 118 8.21 6.87 4.41
C LEU A 118 7.83 7.40 5.79
N GLY A 119 8.29 8.61 6.12
CA GLY A 119 7.95 9.21 7.41
C GLY A 119 6.46 9.40 7.58
N GLU A 120 5.79 9.88 6.53
CA GLU A 120 4.34 10.06 6.59
C GLU A 120 3.63 8.70 6.71
N SER A 121 4.11 7.70 5.99
CA SER A 121 3.52 6.37 6.07
C SER A 121 3.61 5.81 7.48
N LEU A 122 4.77 5.92 8.10
CA LEU A 122 4.97 5.45 9.46
C LEU A 122 4.12 6.23 10.44
N ALA A 123 4.03 7.55 10.25
CA ALA A 123 3.20 8.39 11.12
C ALA A 123 1.73 7.98 11.03
N LEU A 124 1.24 7.71 9.83
CA LEU A 124 -0.15 7.28 9.65
C LEU A 124 -0.41 5.95 10.33
N GLN A 125 0.54 5.01 10.22
CA GLN A 125 0.40 3.72 10.88
C GLN A 125 0.41 3.86 12.39
N LEU A 126 1.27 4.73 12.91
CA LEU A 126 1.33 4.96 14.35
C LEU A 126 0.06 5.64 14.85
N LYS A 127 -0.49 6.57 14.07
CA LYS A 127 -1.72 7.25 14.46
C LYS A 127 -2.91 6.29 14.46
N ALA A 128 -2.83 5.21 13.70
CA ALA A 128 -3.89 4.20 13.70
C ALA A 128 -3.89 3.34 14.97
N LEU A 129 -2.80 3.37 15.74
CA LEU A 129 -2.72 2.64 16.99
C LEU A 129 -3.47 3.39 18.09
N PRO A 130 -3.94 2.68 19.14
CA PRO A 130 -4.59 3.35 20.26
C PRO A 130 -3.68 4.40 20.89
N VAL A 131 -4.28 5.48 21.36
CA VAL A 131 -3.52 6.57 21.98
C VAL A 131 -2.72 6.09 23.17
N ALA A 132 -3.23 5.09 23.88
CA ALA A 132 -2.57 4.55 25.07
C ALA A 132 -1.40 3.61 24.74
N THR A 133 -1.12 3.36 23.46
CA THR A 133 -0.01 2.49 23.08
C THR A 133 1.30 3.07 23.63
N PRO A 134 2.10 2.26 24.35
CA PRO A 134 3.36 2.76 24.89
C PRO A 134 4.27 3.30 23.80
N TRP A 135 4.89 4.44 24.07
CA TRP A 135 5.87 5.09 23.19
C TRP A 135 5.30 5.56 21.86
N ARG A 136 3.96 5.60 21.72
CA ARG A 136 3.33 6.05 20.47
C ARG A 136 3.70 7.48 20.15
N ALA A 137 3.63 8.37 21.13
CA ALA A 137 3.93 9.78 20.90
C ALA A 137 5.39 9.99 20.53
N GLU A 138 6.28 9.26 21.18
CA GLU A 138 7.71 9.34 20.89
C GLU A 138 8.01 8.81 19.49
N ALA A 139 7.40 7.69 19.13
CA ALA A 139 7.58 7.12 17.80
C ALA A 139 7.07 8.06 16.71
N LEU A 140 5.93 8.71 16.96
CA LEU A 140 5.40 9.69 16.02
C LEU A 140 6.39 10.83 15.80
N LYS A 141 6.98 11.32 16.88
CA LYS A 141 7.95 12.39 16.78
C LYS A 141 9.13 11.99 15.92
N VAL A 142 9.61 10.76 16.10
CA VAL A 142 10.72 10.26 15.28
C VAL A 142 10.30 10.15 13.81
N ALA A 143 9.12 9.58 13.56
CA ALA A 143 8.65 9.37 12.20
C ALA A 143 8.45 10.69 11.45
N GLU A 144 7.96 11.69 12.13
CA GLU A 144 7.64 12.96 11.49
C GLU A 144 8.84 13.88 11.30
N SER A 145 9.84 13.79 12.18
CA SER A 145 10.89 14.80 12.16
C SER A 145 12.30 14.26 12.35
N HIS A 146 12.48 13.02 12.75
CA HIS A 146 13.81 12.55 13.18
C HIS A 146 14.19 11.19 12.59
N LEU A 147 13.64 10.84 11.41
CA LEU A 147 13.98 9.55 10.79
C LEU A 147 15.47 9.47 10.43
N ASP A 148 16.09 10.61 10.13
CA ASP A 148 17.51 10.64 9.82
C ASP A 148 18.35 10.16 11.00
N LEU A 149 17.97 10.54 12.23
CA LEU A 149 18.69 10.11 13.41
C LEU A 149 18.54 8.60 13.61
N LEU A 150 17.36 8.07 13.33
CA LEU A 150 17.12 6.63 13.43
C LEU A 150 17.93 5.89 12.38
N ALA A 151 17.93 6.37 11.15
CA ALA A 151 18.67 5.74 10.05
C ALA A 151 20.17 5.72 10.34
N ASN A 152 20.68 6.78 10.97
CA ASN A 152 22.09 6.88 11.33
C ASN A 152 22.40 6.23 12.67
N ARG A 153 21.39 5.68 13.33
CA ARG A 153 21.53 5.03 14.65
C ARG A 153 22.15 5.95 15.69
N ASP A 154 21.78 7.22 15.62
CA ASP A 154 22.31 8.22 16.55
C ASP A 154 21.47 8.20 17.83
N VAL A 155 21.72 7.20 18.67
CA VAL A 155 20.92 6.97 19.88
C VAL A 155 21.05 8.15 20.85
N THR A 156 22.22 8.76 20.94
CA THR A 156 22.43 9.86 21.86
C THR A 156 21.54 11.04 21.53
N LYS A 157 21.48 11.42 20.25
CA LYS A 157 20.61 12.53 19.84
C LYS A 157 19.15 12.18 19.95
N LEU A 158 18.80 10.92 19.64
CA LEU A 158 17.41 10.47 19.78
C LEU A 158 16.94 10.59 21.22
N LYS A 159 17.75 10.14 22.17
CA LYS A 159 17.39 10.25 23.59
C LYS A 159 17.21 11.70 23.99
N ARG A 160 18.06 12.56 23.50
CA ARG A 160 17.96 13.99 23.83
C ARG A 160 16.69 14.60 23.27
N VAL A 161 16.38 14.31 22.00
CA VAL A 161 15.18 14.84 21.35
C VAL A 161 13.91 14.31 22.03
N LEU A 162 13.89 13.03 22.38
CA LEU A 162 12.73 12.40 22.99
C LEU A 162 12.66 12.62 24.49
N GLN A 163 13.75 13.14 25.08
CA GLN A 163 13.82 13.38 26.52
C GLN A 163 13.58 12.09 27.30
N CYS A 164 14.22 11.01 26.87
CA CYS A 164 14.08 9.71 27.49
C CYS A 164 15.47 9.13 27.74
N ASP A 165 15.52 8.00 28.51
CA ASP A 165 16.76 7.30 28.77
C ASP A 165 16.85 6.04 27.90
N ASP A 166 17.76 5.13 28.27
CA ASP A 166 18.01 3.93 27.46
C ASP A 166 16.89 2.92 27.52
N ALA A 167 16.00 3.03 28.47
CA ALA A 167 14.93 2.04 28.68
C ALA A 167 13.88 2.08 27.58
#